data_4bc85ced3e5b9876ea7f8391b3fbd2c1
#
_entry.id   4bc85ced3e5b9876ea7f8391b3fbd2c1
#
_cell.length_a   1.000
_cell.length_b   1.000
_cell.length_c   1.000
_cell.angle_alpha   90.00
_cell.angle_beta   90.00
_cell.angle_gamma   90.00
#
_symmetry.space_group_name_H-M   'P 1'
#
loop_
_entity.id
_entity.type
_entity.pdbx_description
1 polymer ?
#
loop_
_entity_poly.entity_id
_entity_poly.type
_entity_poly.pdbx_seq_one_letter_code
_entity_poly.pdbx_strand_id
1 'polypeptide(L)'
;MIRKTTKEQLLSILQMMLKLHHTKEMENGKTQRKLLTQCQESAITIGTILEEKVEESVKIVPLLEMYCEEVYVLAESAGTGEKIDLEYADGMLYDVINAIEELQEVYQIVFMPYKAAMWDALESIYLAAKDDVGCEALVVPVPYYSFDQKKKEWIPHYEGELFPPNIPVTSYQKYNLQEERPDVIYVHNPYDDSNYVTSVHPSFYSAELKKYTKKLIYVPYYVT
;
A
#
# COMPACT_ATOMS: atom_id res chain seq x y z
N MET A 1 -1.43 -13.32 -7.02
CA MET A 1 -1.99 -11.94 -7.14
C MET A 1 -1.26 -11.02 -6.16
N ILE A 2 -1.10 -9.74 -6.48
CA ILE A 2 -0.39 -8.75 -5.66
C ILE A 2 -1.18 -7.44 -5.56
N ARG A 3 -1.19 -6.80 -4.39
CA ARG A 3 -1.75 -5.44 -4.26
C ARG A 3 -1.00 -4.47 -5.17
N LYS A 4 -1.76 -3.65 -5.92
CA LYS A 4 -1.19 -2.70 -6.87
C LYS A 4 -0.14 -1.77 -6.24
N THR A 5 -0.43 -1.22 -5.06
CA THR A 5 0.50 -0.35 -4.33
C THR A 5 1.80 -1.07 -3.96
N THR A 6 1.73 -2.34 -3.55
CA THR A 6 2.90 -3.17 -3.25
C THR A 6 3.71 -3.43 -4.53
N LYS A 7 3.06 -3.82 -5.63
CA LYS A 7 3.71 -4.02 -6.94
C LYS A 7 4.47 -2.78 -7.40
N GLU A 8 3.83 -1.61 -7.35
CA GLU A 8 4.46 -0.33 -7.72
C GLU A 8 5.69 -0.02 -6.83
N GLN A 9 5.62 -0.31 -5.54
CA GLN A 9 6.74 -0.12 -4.61
C GLN A 9 7.91 -1.03 -4.93
N LEU A 10 7.66 -2.34 -5.16
CA LEU A 10 8.69 -3.31 -5.50
C LEU A 10 9.39 -2.95 -6.82
N LEU A 11 8.62 -2.61 -7.86
CA LEU A 11 9.16 -2.18 -9.15
C LEU A 11 9.99 -0.91 -9.02
N SER A 12 9.58 0.05 -8.17
CA SER A 12 10.34 1.27 -7.92
C SER A 12 11.69 0.98 -7.24
N ILE A 13 11.74 0.03 -6.29
CA ILE A 13 13.00 -0.38 -5.64
C ILE A 13 13.92 -1.05 -6.65
N LEU A 14 13.43 -1.98 -7.47
CA LEU A 14 14.23 -2.67 -8.50
C LEU A 14 14.79 -1.69 -9.54
N GLN A 15 13.99 -0.72 -9.98
CA GLN A 15 14.45 0.33 -10.87
C GLN A 15 15.52 1.23 -10.23
N MET A 16 15.43 1.45 -8.90
CA MET A 16 16.47 2.20 -8.18
C MET A 16 17.76 1.39 -8.08
N MET A 17 17.70 0.08 -7.87
CA MET A 17 18.86 -0.83 -7.87
C MET A 17 19.57 -0.79 -9.23
N LEU A 18 18.83 -0.92 -10.35
CA LEU A 18 19.39 -0.75 -11.72
C LEU A 18 20.08 0.59 -11.90
N LYS A 19 19.47 1.69 -11.42
CA LYS A 19 20.10 3.01 -11.48
C LYS A 19 21.40 3.09 -10.67
N LEU A 20 21.45 2.45 -9.50
CA LEU A 20 22.64 2.40 -8.66
C LEU A 20 23.79 1.67 -9.38
N HIS A 21 23.52 0.59 -10.11
CA HIS A 21 24.53 -0.11 -10.92
C HIS A 21 25.22 0.78 -11.95
N HIS A 22 24.53 1.79 -12.48
CA HIS A 22 25.06 2.70 -13.51
C HIS A 22 25.49 4.07 -12.98
N THR A 23 25.61 4.24 -11.65
CA THR A 23 26.12 5.51 -11.11
C THR A 23 27.63 5.60 -11.25
N LYS A 24 28.16 6.85 -11.37
CA LYS A 24 29.61 7.11 -11.36
C LYS A 24 30.30 6.67 -10.07
N GLU A 25 29.55 6.57 -8.98
CA GLU A 25 30.02 6.12 -7.67
C GLU A 25 30.44 4.64 -7.69
N MET A 26 29.93 3.85 -8.64
CA MET A 26 30.33 2.46 -8.87
C MET A 26 31.79 2.33 -9.40
N GLU A 27 32.41 3.41 -9.87
CA GLU A 27 33.82 3.41 -10.28
C GLU A 27 34.79 3.45 -9.10
N ASN A 28 34.31 3.74 -7.91
CA ASN A 28 35.13 3.78 -6.68
C ASN A 28 34.93 2.49 -5.87
N GLY A 29 35.93 1.63 -5.81
CA GLY A 29 35.83 0.29 -5.24
C GLY A 29 35.30 0.21 -3.80
N LYS A 30 35.62 1.18 -2.91
CA LYS A 30 35.09 1.20 -1.54
C LYS A 30 33.59 1.59 -1.51
N THR A 31 33.18 2.53 -2.35
CA THR A 31 31.79 2.94 -2.48
C THR A 31 30.99 1.87 -3.21
N GLN A 32 31.57 1.27 -4.24
CA GLN A 32 31.00 0.17 -5.02
C GLN A 32 30.59 -1.00 -4.15
N ARG A 33 31.48 -1.49 -3.27
CA ARG A 33 31.15 -2.57 -2.33
C ARG A 33 29.93 -2.20 -1.48
N LYS A 34 29.87 -0.98 -0.95
CA LYS A 34 28.75 -0.52 -0.14
C LYS A 34 27.43 -0.49 -0.94
N LEU A 35 27.47 -0.01 -2.17
CA LEU A 35 26.27 0.06 -3.03
C LEU A 35 25.77 -1.33 -3.40
N LEU A 36 26.67 -2.26 -3.73
CA LEU A 36 26.30 -3.65 -4.00
C LEU A 36 25.69 -4.33 -2.77
N THR A 37 26.24 -4.11 -1.57
CA THR A 37 25.63 -4.61 -0.34
C THR A 37 24.24 -4.04 -0.12
N GLN A 38 24.01 -2.76 -0.38
CA GLN A 38 22.66 -2.15 -0.30
C GLN A 38 21.68 -2.75 -1.31
N CYS A 39 22.13 -3.06 -2.52
CA CYS A 39 21.31 -3.74 -3.51
C CYS A 39 20.93 -5.15 -3.05
N GLN A 40 21.89 -5.88 -2.47
CA GLN A 40 21.62 -7.21 -1.89
C GLN A 40 20.58 -7.14 -0.76
N GLU A 41 20.72 -6.21 0.20
CA GLU A 41 19.76 -6.01 1.29
C GLU A 41 18.36 -5.65 0.76
N SER A 42 18.30 -4.83 -0.30
CA SER A 42 17.04 -4.50 -0.98
C SER A 42 16.40 -5.72 -1.64
N ALA A 43 17.18 -6.56 -2.30
CA ALA A 43 16.69 -7.81 -2.92
C ALA A 43 16.13 -8.79 -1.88
N ILE A 44 16.81 -8.95 -0.73
CA ILE A 44 16.32 -9.75 0.40
C ILE A 44 14.99 -9.19 0.92
N THR A 45 14.89 -7.87 1.07
CA THR A 45 13.65 -7.22 1.52
C THR A 45 12.49 -7.47 0.54
N ILE A 46 12.76 -7.36 -0.76
CA ILE A 46 11.77 -7.67 -1.81
C ILE A 46 11.32 -9.12 -1.72
N GLY A 47 12.27 -10.07 -1.58
CA GLY A 47 11.99 -11.48 -1.42
C GLY A 47 11.07 -11.77 -0.24
N THR A 48 11.36 -11.19 0.93
CA THR A 48 10.54 -11.33 2.15
C THR A 48 9.12 -10.81 1.93
N ILE A 49 8.96 -9.64 1.30
CA ILE A 49 7.63 -9.07 1.01
C ILE A 49 6.85 -9.98 0.05
N LEU A 50 7.51 -10.55 -0.96
CA LEU A 50 6.89 -11.46 -1.91
C LEU A 50 6.44 -12.76 -1.24
N GLU A 51 7.28 -13.36 -0.39
CA GLU A 51 6.93 -14.57 0.36
C GLU A 51 5.73 -14.38 1.28
N GLU A 52 5.64 -13.21 1.94
CA GLU A 52 4.55 -12.91 2.85
C GLU A 52 3.22 -12.59 2.13
N LYS A 53 3.27 -12.03 0.92
CA LYS A 53 2.08 -11.40 0.30
C LYS A 53 1.66 -11.99 -1.04
N VAL A 54 2.48 -12.87 -1.65
CA VAL A 54 2.27 -13.35 -3.02
C VAL A 54 2.44 -14.86 -3.11
N GLU A 55 1.38 -15.58 -3.46
CA GLU A 55 1.43 -17.03 -3.62
C GLU A 55 2.41 -17.48 -4.73
N GLU A 56 2.50 -16.68 -5.80
CA GLU A 56 3.40 -16.93 -6.93
C GLU A 56 4.88 -16.59 -6.63
N SER A 57 5.21 -16.18 -5.40
CA SER A 57 6.57 -15.86 -4.94
C SER A 57 7.58 -16.97 -5.22
N VAL A 58 7.15 -18.22 -5.19
CA VAL A 58 7.96 -19.44 -5.47
C VAL A 58 8.71 -19.35 -6.81
N LYS A 59 8.22 -18.57 -7.79
CA LYS A 59 8.87 -18.39 -9.09
C LYS A 59 9.83 -17.20 -9.12
N ILE A 60 9.62 -16.22 -8.23
CA ILE A 60 10.35 -14.93 -8.26
C ILE A 60 11.48 -14.92 -7.23
N VAL A 61 11.25 -15.48 -6.05
CA VAL A 61 12.25 -15.50 -4.97
C VAL A 61 13.56 -16.16 -5.41
N PRO A 62 13.57 -17.31 -6.12
CA PRO A 62 14.82 -17.90 -6.62
C PRO A 62 15.63 -16.98 -7.55
N LEU A 63 14.98 -16.12 -8.33
CA LEU A 63 15.67 -15.12 -9.18
C LEU A 63 16.37 -14.06 -8.32
N LEU A 64 15.74 -13.62 -7.24
CA LEU A 64 16.35 -12.71 -6.28
C LEU A 64 17.50 -13.35 -5.50
N GLU A 65 17.38 -14.63 -5.14
CA GLU A 65 18.47 -15.39 -4.49
C GLU A 65 19.69 -15.47 -5.42
N MET A 66 19.50 -15.83 -6.68
CA MET A 66 20.58 -15.84 -7.67
C MET A 66 21.23 -14.46 -7.82
N TYR A 67 20.43 -13.42 -7.88
CA TYR A 67 20.94 -12.03 -7.90
C TYR A 67 21.76 -11.72 -6.66
N CYS A 68 21.30 -12.09 -5.47
CA CYS A 68 22.01 -11.89 -4.20
C CYS A 68 23.38 -12.60 -4.18
N GLU A 69 23.47 -13.82 -4.71
CA GLU A 69 24.73 -14.56 -4.83
C GLU A 69 25.70 -13.86 -5.78
N GLU A 70 25.23 -13.43 -6.94
CA GLU A 70 26.06 -12.73 -7.93
C GLU A 70 26.60 -11.42 -7.37
N VAL A 71 25.72 -10.59 -6.79
CA VAL A 71 26.09 -9.29 -6.20
C VAL A 71 27.05 -9.46 -5.03
N TYR A 72 26.93 -10.54 -4.24
CA TYR A 72 27.88 -10.85 -3.18
C TYR A 72 29.28 -11.10 -3.75
N VAL A 73 29.41 -11.90 -4.80
CA VAL A 73 30.70 -12.19 -5.45
C VAL A 73 31.32 -10.91 -6.01
N LEU A 74 30.50 -10.06 -6.66
CA LEU A 74 30.93 -8.78 -7.18
C LEU A 74 31.39 -7.81 -6.06
N ALA A 75 30.68 -7.81 -4.92
CA ALA A 75 31.03 -6.99 -3.76
C ALA A 75 32.36 -7.42 -3.10
N GLU A 76 32.67 -8.71 -3.07
CA GLU A 76 33.95 -9.20 -2.59
C GLU A 76 35.11 -8.85 -3.55
N SER A 77 34.83 -8.84 -4.86
CA SER A 77 35.81 -8.42 -5.88
C SER A 77 36.00 -6.90 -5.92
N ALA A 78 35.06 -6.14 -5.33
CA ALA A 78 35.14 -4.71 -5.27
C ALA A 78 36.36 -4.24 -4.45
N GLY A 79 37.21 -3.41 -5.02
CA GLY A 79 38.40 -2.90 -4.33
C GLY A 79 39.69 -3.68 -4.65
N THR A 80 39.65 -4.76 -5.43
CA THR A 80 40.84 -5.45 -5.96
C THR A 80 41.51 -4.68 -7.11
N GLY A 81 40.86 -3.64 -7.61
CA GLY A 81 41.28 -2.85 -8.79
C GLY A 81 40.82 -3.43 -10.13
N GLU A 82 40.10 -4.52 -10.11
CA GLU A 82 39.45 -5.09 -11.29
C GLU A 82 38.18 -4.33 -11.64
N LYS A 83 37.92 -4.18 -12.94
CA LYS A 83 36.66 -3.60 -13.41
C LYS A 83 35.55 -4.62 -13.26
N ILE A 84 34.54 -4.29 -12.45
CA ILE A 84 33.36 -5.13 -12.27
C ILE A 84 32.43 -4.95 -13.47
N ASP A 85 31.96 -6.07 -14.01
CA ASP A 85 30.90 -6.11 -15.01
C ASP A 85 29.58 -6.42 -14.34
N LEU A 86 28.59 -5.55 -14.52
CA LEU A 86 27.26 -5.65 -13.93
C LEU A 86 26.18 -6.11 -14.94
N GLU A 87 26.56 -6.38 -16.19
CA GLU A 87 25.60 -6.74 -17.24
C GLU A 87 24.77 -7.98 -16.89
N TYR A 88 25.43 -8.98 -16.27
CA TYR A 88 24.73 -10.19 -15.84
C TYR A 88 23.79 -9.94 -14.65
N ALA A 89 24.22 -9.17 -13.67
CA ALA A 89 23.37 -8.76 -12.53
C ALA A 89 22.18 -7.89 -12.97
N ASP A 90 22.37 -7.01 -13.94
CA ASP A 90 21.28 -6.23 -14.55
C ASP A 90 20.27 -7.13 -15.24
N GLY A 91 20.74 -8.13 -16.00
CA GLY A 91 19.87 -9.12 -16.63
C GLY A 91 18.96 -9.83 -15.61
N MET A 92 19.52 -10.26 -14.47
CA MET A 92 18.74 -10.88 -13.37
C MET A 92 17.69 -9.93 -12.79
N LEU A 93 18.00 -8.64 -12.61
CA LEU A 93 17.01 -7.65 -12.16
C LEU A 93 15.90 -7.44 -13.18
N TYR A 94 16.21 -7.44 -14.47
CA TYR A 94 15.17 -7.38 -15.51
C TYR A 94 14.26 -8.60 -15.50
N ASP A 95 14.80 -9.80 -15.27
CA ASP A 95 13.99 -11.02 -15.15
C ASP A 95 13.05 -10.94 -13.93
N VAL A 96 13.51 -10.42 -12.79
CA VAL A 96 12.67 -10.18 -11.61
C VAL A 96 11.60 -9.12 -11.90
N ILE A 97 11.94 -8.02 -12.58
CA ILE A 97 10.99 -6.96 -12.95
C ILE A 97 9.89 -7.55 -13.84
N ASN A 98 10.25 -8.27 -14.89
CA ASN A 98 9.30 -8.89 -15.81
C ASN A 98 8.36 -9.87 -15.06
N ALA A 99 8.92 -10.70 -14.18
CA ALA A 99 8.12 -11.65 -13.41
C ALA A 99 7.14 -10.96 -12.44
N ILE A 100 7.53 -9.82 -11.84
CA ILE A 100 6.62 -9.03 -11.00
C ILE A 100 5.58 -8.31 -11.86
N GLU A 101 5.93 -7.80 -13.04
CA GLU A 101 5.00 -7.14 -13.96
C GLU A 101 3.90 -8.08 -14.45
N GLU A 102 4.17 -9.37 -14.59
CA GLU A 102 3.19 -10.40 -14.96
C GLU A 102 2.20 -10.73 -13.85
N LEU A 103 2.47 -10.39 -12.58
CA LEU A 103 1.55 -10.64 -11.48
C LEU A 103 0.24 -9.85 -11.64
N GLN A 104 -0.88 -10.54 -11.47
CA GLN A 104 -2.20 -9.93 -11.48
C GLN A 104 -2.36 -8.94 -10.32
N GLU A 105 -2.78 -7.72 -10.63
CA GLU A 105 -3.01 -6.66 -9.65
C GLU A 105 -4.34 -6.81 -8.92
N VAL A 106 -4.33 -6.49 -7.61
CA VAL A 106 -5.52 -6.36 -6.79
C VAL A 106 -5.59 -4.93 -6.24
N TYR A 107 -6.74 -4.29 -6.43
CA TYR A 107 -7.02 -2.93 -5.93
C TYR A 107 -7.64 -3.01 -4.55
N GLN A 108 -7.07 -2.31 -3.58
CA GLN A 108 -7.68 -2.18 -2.27
C GLN A 108 -8.68 -1.01 -2.26
N ILE A 109 -9.94 -1.33 -1.96
CA ILE A 109 -11.05 -0.40 -1.90
C ILE A 109 -11.56 -0.36 -0.46
N VAL A 110 -11.48 0.79 0.19
CA VAL A 110 -11.87 0.96 1.59
C VAL A 110 -13.10 1.83 1.70
N PHE A 111 -14.10 1.33 2.38
CA PHE A 111 -15.35 2.03 2.70
C PHE A 111 -15.27 2.54 4.13
N MET A 112 -15.33 3.86 4.33
CA MET A 112 -15.22 4.52 5.62
C MET A 112 -16.52 5.26 6.02
N PRO A 113 -17.62 4.52 6.26
CA PRO A 113 -18.83 5.08 6.78
C PRO A 113 -18.65 5.50 8.25
N TYR A 114 -19.34 6.56 8.70
CA TYR A 114 -19.33 6.96 10.10
C TYR A 114 -20.60 6.56 10.87
N LYS A 115 -21.69 6.24 10.15
CA LYS A 115 -22.94 5.72 10.74
C LYS A 115 -23.40 4.46 10.04
N ALA A 116 -23.79 3.46 10.83
CA ALA A 116 -24.33 2.22 10.31
C ALA A 116 -25.65 2.42 9.52
N ALA A 117 -26.50 3.35 9.99
CA ALA A 117 -27.77 3.69 9.31
C ALA A 117 -27.60 4.30 7.89
N MET A 118 -26.38 4.69 7.50
CA MET A 118 -26.08 5.23 6.17
C MET A 118 -25.41 4.21 5.24
N TRP A 119 -25.26 2.96 5.71
CA TRP A 119 -24.57 1.90 4.99
C TRP A 119 -25.20 1.57 3.64
N ASP A 120 -26.53 1.62 3.52
CA ASP A 120 -27.28 1.34 2.31
C ASP A 120 -26.76 2.09 1.07
N ALA A 121 -26.23 3.31 1.26
CA ALA A 121 -25.69 4.12 0.17
C ALA A 121 -24.37 3.57 -0.39
N LEU A 122 -23.64 2.77 0.38
CA LEU A 122 -22.36 2.17 -0.02
C LEU A 122 -22.46 0.67 -0.30
N GLU A 123 -23.48 -0.01 0.22
CA GLU A 123 -23.57 -1.46 0.23
C GLU A 123 -23.49 -2.07 -1.18
N SER A 124 -24.21 -1.52 -2.16
CA SER A 124 -24.19 -2.04 -3.53
C SER A 124 -22.81 -1.92 -4.18
N ILE A 125 -22.07 -0.85 -3.89
CA ILE A 125 -20.70 -0.63 -4.40
C ILE A 125 -19.74 -1.61 -3.71
N TYR A 126 -19.92 -1.79 -2.39
CA TYR A 126 -19.11 -2.74 -1.61
C TYR A 126 -19.31 -4.17 -2.10
N LEU A 127 -20.56 -4.61 -2.33
CA LEU A 127 -20.85 -5.96 -2.82
C LEU A 127 -20.23 -6.18 -4.20
N ALA A 128 -20.35 -5.21 -5.10
CA ALA A 128 -19.72 -5.30 -6.43
C ALA A 128 -18.19 -5.40 -6.33
N ALA A 129 -17.56 -4.63 -5.46
CA ALA A 129 -16.13 -4.69 -5.25
C ALA A 129 -15.69 -6.00 -4.55
N LYS A 130 -16.49 -6.52 -3.62
CA LYS A 130 -16.22 -7.78 -2.92
C LYS A 130 -16.27 -8.99 -3.85
N ASP A 131 -17.18 -8.95 -4.82
CA ASP A 131 -17.38 -10.06 -5.78
C ASP A 131 -16.37 -10.01 -6.95
N ASP A 132 -15.61 -8.93 -7.09
CA ASP A 132 -14.58 -8.76 -8.12
C ASP A 132 -13.23 -9.32 -7.63
N VAL A 133 -12.70 -10.32 -8.36
CA VAL A 133 -11.41 -10.97 -8.03
C VAL A 133 -10.21 -10.00 -8.10
N GLY A 134 -10.35 -8.89 -8.80
CA GLY A 134 -9.34 -7.82 -8.88
C GLY A 134 -9.44 -6.80 -7.75
N CYS A 135 -10.32 -7.02 -6.76
CA CYS A 135 -10.56 -6.07 -5.69
C CYS A 135 -10.48 -6.73 -4.30
N GLU A 136 -9.88 -6.04 -3.36
CA GLU A 136 -9.96 -6.29 -1.93
C GLU A 136 -10.83 -5.21 -1.30
N ALA A 137 -12.06 -5.55 -0.92
CA ALA A 137 -13.03 -4.62 -0.36
C ALA A 137 -13.05 -4.69 1.17
N LEU A 138 -12.75 -3.58 1.85
CA LEU A 138 -12.74 -3.47 3.31
C LEU A 138 -13.74 -2.43 3.79
N VAL A 139 -14.44 -2.73 4.89
CA VAL A 139 -15.31 -1.77 5.58
C VAL A 139 -14.64 -1.36 6.89
N VAL A 140 -14.30 -0.08 7.00
CA VAL A 140 -13.59 0.52 8.13
C VAL A 140 -14.42 1.69 8.66
N PRO A 141 -15.42 1.44 9.54
CA PRO A 141 -16.20 2.52 10.12
C PRO A 141 -15.32 3.47 10.92
N VAL A 142 -15.58 4.76 10.79
CA VAL A 142 -14.79 5.81 11.44
C VAL A 142 -15.54 6.46 12.59
N PRO A 143 -14.84 6.91 13.67
CA PRO A 143 -15.47 7.60 14.77
C PRO A 143 -15.93 9.01 14.34
N TYR A 144 -17.00 9.46 14.97
CA TYR A 144 -17.55 10.77 14.72
C TYR A 144 -18.03 11.44 16.03
N TYR A 145 -18.34 12.71 15.95
CA TYR A 145 -18.86 13.52 17.03
C TYR A 145 -20.21 14.12 16.62
N SER A 146 -21.15 14.22 17.59
CA SER A 146 -22.35 15.02 17.47
C SER A 146 -22.33 16.17 18.47
N PHE A 147 -22.79 17.36 18.05
CA PHE A 147 -22.83 18.51 18.92
C PHE A 147 -24.11 18.55 19.77
N ASP A 148 -23.97 18.43 21.10
CA ASP A 148 -25.07 18.60 22.04
C ASP A 148 -25.31 20.10 22.28
N GLN A 149 -26.40 20.62 21.74
CA GLN A 149 -26.74 22.04 21.86
C GLN A 149 -27.06 22.49 23.31
N LYS A 150 -27.50 21.57 24.16
CA LYS A 150 -27.84 21.88 25.57
C LYS A 150 -26.57 21.99 26.40
N LYS A 151 -25.66 21.05 26.23
CA LYS A 151 -24.39 21.01 26.98
C LYS A 151 -23.30 21.85 26.32
N LYS A 152 -23.47 22.26 25.03
CA LYS A 152 -22.49 22.97 24.21
C LYS A 152 -21.16 22.20 24.10
N GLU A 153 -21.23 20.90 23.97
CA GLU A 153 -20.08 20.00 23.86
C GLU A 153 -20.23 19.01 22.71
N TRP A 154 -19.08 18.51 22.18
CA TRP A 154 -19.03 17.44 21.20
C TRP A 154 -19.02 16.09 21.90
N ILE A 155 -19.98 15.23 21.55
CA ILE A 155 -20.12 13.87 22.11
C ILE A 155 -19.52 12.88 21.10
N PRO A 156 -18.51 12.07 21.49
CA PRO A 156 -17.93 11.07 20.62
C PRO A 156 -18.84 9.85 20.44
N HIS A 157 -18.82 9.29 19.23
CA HIS A 157 -19.56 8.09 18.84
C HIS A 157 -18.71 7.17 17.98
N TYR A 158 -19.00 5.88 18.06
CA TYR A 158 -18.47 4.85 17.16
C TYR A 158 -19.53 3.76 16.95
N GLU A 159 -19.86 3.45 15.71
CA GLU A 159 -20.95 2.53 15.35
C GLU A 159 -20.47 1.25 14.63
N GLY A 160 -19.21 0.88 14.75
CA GLY A 160 -18.66 -0.31 14.07
C GLY A 160 -19.38 -1.62 14.42
N GLU A 161 -19.93 -1.72 15.64
CA GLU A 161 -20.67 -2.91 16.11
C GLU A 161 -22.13 -2.95 15.63
N LEU A 162 -22.63 -1.85 15.08
CA LEU A 162 -24.02 -1.72 14.61
C LEU A 162 -24.22 -2.11 13.15
N PHE A 163 -23.14 -2.47 12.46
CA PHE A 163 -23.21 -2.92 11.06
C PHE A 163 -23.88 -4.29 10.94
N PRO A 164 -24.52 -4.58 9.77
CA PRO A 164 -25.12 -5.89 9.56
C PRO A 164 -24.13 -7.03 9.78
N PRO A 165 -24.54 -8.15 10.41
CA PRO A 165 -23.62 -9.25 10.77
C PRO A 165 -22.93 -9.93 9.56
N ASN A 166 -23.49 -9.80 8.37
CA ASN A 166 -22.93 -10.30 7.12
C ASN A 166 -21.87 -9.39 6.50
N ILE A 167 -21.66 -8.19 7.06
CA ILE A 167 -20.64 -7.24 6.62
C ILE A 167 -19.45 -7.33 7.56
N PRO A 168 -18.30 -7.88 7.14
CA PRO A 168 -17.10 -7.91 7.96
C PRO A 168 -16.55 -6.49 8.12
N VAL A 169 -16.43 -6.07 9.37
CA VAL A 169 -15.95 -4.75 9.75
C VAL A 169 -14.54 -4.84 10.31
N THR A 170 -13.63 -4.03 9.79
CA THR A 170 -12.30 -3.82 10.36
C THR A 170 -12.33 -2.58 11.25
N SER A 171 -11.85 -2.70 12.49
CA SER A 171 -11.75 -1.54 13.39
C SER A 171 -10.77 -0.51 12.83
N TYR A 172 -11.15 0.77 12.86
CA TYR A 172 -10.27 1.88 12.47
C TYR A 172 -8.96 1.92 13.28
N GLN A 173 -8.95 1.39 14.50
CA GLN A 173 -7.75 1.32 15.34
C GLN A 173 -6.75 0.27 14.86
N LYS A 174 -7.20 -0.71 14.09
CA LYS A 174 -6.37 -1.79 13.52
C LYS A 174 -5.99 -1.54 12.06
N TYR A 175 -6.61 -0.56 11.40
CA TYR A 175 -6.35 -0.22 10.02
C TYR A 175 -5.42 0.99 9.92
N ASN A 176 -4.17 0.76 9.55
CA ASN A 176 -3.16 1.81 9.41
C ASN A 176 -3.14 2.37 7.98
N LEU A 177 -3.78 3.53 7.78
CA LEU A 177 -3.83 4.21 6.48
C LEU A 177 -2.46 4.51 5.86
N GLN A 178 -1.45 4.80 6.69
CA GLN A 178 -0.10 5.15 6.22
C GLN A 178 0.63 3.92 5.66
N GLU A 179 0.43 2.76 6.25
CA GLU A 179 1.01 1.49 5.81
C GLU A 179 0.21 0.89 4.65
N GLU A 180 -1.12 0.89 4.79
CA GLU A 180 -2.02 0.24 3.85
C GLU A 180 -2.14 0.99 2.51
N ARG A 181 -2.17 2.31 2.52
CA ARG A 181 -2.28 3.16 1.32
C ARG A 181 -3.28 2.63 0.29
N PRO A 182 -4.57 2.57 0.62
CA PRO A 182 -5.57 2.00 -0.26
C PRO A 182 -5.68 2.76 -1.58
N ASP A 183 -6.02 2.06 -2.65
CA ASP A 183 -6.17 2.68 -3.98
C ASP A 183 -7.38 3.62 -4.02
N VAL A 184 -8.48 3.22 -3.36
CA VAL A 184 -9.72 3.99 -3.32
C VAL A 184 -10.28 4.02 -1.90
N ILE A 185 -10.71 5.20 -1.47
CA ILE A 185 -11.49 5.38 -0.23
C ILE A 185 -12.85 5.96 -0.58
N TYR A 186 -13.92 5.33 -0.10
CA TYR A 186 -15.29 5.83 -0.15
C TYR A 186 -15.69 6.43 1.20
N VAL A 187 -16.27 7.64 1.19
CA VAL A 187 -16.74 8.36 2.38
C VAL A 187 -18.14 8.94 2.17
N HIS A 188 -18.86 9.15 3.27
CA HIS A 188 -20.15 9.88 3.29
C HIS A 188 -20.01 11.35 3.72
N ASN A 189 -18.84 11.75 4.19
CA ASN A 189 -18.64 13.03 4.86
C ASN A 189 -17.75 13.95 4.03
N PRO A 190 -18.36 14.92 3.28
CA PRO A 190 -17.57 15.85 2.46
C PRO A 190 -17.23 17.15 3.19
N TYR A 191 -17.79 17.38 4.39
CA TYR A 191 -17.82 18.71 5.01
C TYR A 191 -16.71 18.92 6.05
N ASP A 192 -15.98 17.87 6.42
CA ASP A 192 -14.88 17.90 7.41
C ASP A 192 -15.27 18.71 8.67
N ASP A 193 -14.60 19.84 8.95
CA ASP A 193 -14.83 20.73 10.06
C ASP A 193 -15.95 21.77 9.84
N SER A 194 -16.52 21.82 8.65
CA SER A 194 -17.55 22.81 8.29
C SER A 194 -18.96 22.41 8.73
N ASN A 195 -19.16 21.21 9.29
CA ASN A 195 -20.45 20.77 9.81
C ASN A 195 -20.54 20.97 11.33
N TYR A 196 -21.44 21.87 11.75
CA TYR A 196 -21.62 22.23 13.16
C TYR A 196 -22.53 21.28 13.95
N VAL A 197 -23.09 20.25 13.33
CA VAL A 197 -23.99 19.26 13.97
C VAL A 197 -23.31 17.91 14.15
N THR A 198 -22.60 17.46 13.13
CA THR A 198 -21.89 16.17 13.12
C THR A 198 -20.57 16.31 12.39
N SER A 199 -19.49 15.85 12.98
CA SER A 199 -18.17 15.84 12.35
C SER A 199 -17.50 14.50 12.57
N VAL A 200 -16.85 13.92 11.55
CA VAL A 200 -15.97 12.77 11.77
C VAL A 200 -14.74 13.19 12.56
N HIS A 201 -14.03 12.23 13.15
CA HIS A 201 -12.78 12.53 13.83
C HIS A 201 -11.77 13.17 12.84
N PRO A 202 -11.00 14.20 13.22
CA PRO A 202 -10.13 14.96 12.32
C PRO A 202 -9.14 14.12 11.50
N SER A 203 -8.67 12.99 12.04
CA SER A 203 -7.80 12.04 11.30
C SER A 203 -8.47 11.43 10.05
N PHE A 204 -9.80 11.56 9.92
CA PHE A 204 -10.59 11.05 8.78
C PHE A 204 -11.22 12.18 7.96
N TYR A 205 -10.73 13.40 8.10
CA TYR A 205 -11.10 14.48 7.19
C TYR A 205 -10.61 14.20 5.78
N SER A 206 -11.34 14.68 4.79
CA SER A 206 -11.00 14.45 3.38
C SER A 206 -9.59 14.95 3.02
N ALA A 207 -9.14 16.04 3.63
CA ALA A 207 -7.79 16.55 3.47
C ALA A 207 -6.71 15.59 4.01
N GLU A 208 -7.01 14.86 5.11
CA GLU A 208 -6.10 13.86 5.68
C GLU A 208 -6.13 12.58 4.85
N LEU A 209 -7.31 12.06 4.52
CA LEU A 209 -7.46 10.82 3.75
C LEU A 209 -6.78 10.89 2.38
N LYS A 210 -6.82 12.05 1.70
CA LYS A 210 -6.14 12.29 0.41
C LYS A 210 -4.63 12.10 0.45
N LYS A 211 -4.00 12.14 1.62
CA LYS A 211 -2.55 11.87 1.76
C LYS A 211 -2.20 10.39 1.57
N TYR A 212 -3.17 9.51 1.74
CA TYR A 212 -2.97 8.06 1.79
C TYR A 212 -3.62 7.29 0.65
N THR A 213 -4.44 7.94 -0.18
CA THR A 213 -5.11 7.27 -1.30
C THR A 213 -4.96 8.05 -2.61
N LYS A 214 -4.96 7.32 -3.72
CA LYS A 214 -4.99 7.93 -5.05
C LYS A 214 -6.37 8.48 -5.41
N LYS A 215 -7.44 7.92 -4.83
CA LYS A 215 -8.81 8.26 -5.16
C LYS A 215 -9.69 8.31 -3.91
N LEU A 216 -10.17 9.51 -3.54
CA LEU A 216 -11.17 9.70 -2.51
C LEU A 216 -12.52 10.00 -3.17
N ILE A 217 -13.53 9.18 -2.87
CA ILE A 217 -14.86 9.25 -3.47
C ILE A 217 -15.89 9.56 -2.37
N TYR A 218 -16.64 10.63 -2.59
CA TYR A 218 -17.79 10.96 -1.77
C TYR A 218 -19.07 10.36 -2.37
N VAL A 219 -19.83 9.65 -1.56
CA VAL A 219 -21.16 9.14 -1.91
C VAL A 219 -22.18 9.77 -0.96
N PRO A 220 -23.15 10.54 -1.47
CA PRO A 220 -24.20 11.09 -0.62
C PRO A 220 -25.08 9.95 -0.07
N TYR A 221 -25.47 10.09 1.21
CA TYR A 221 -26.32 9.12 1.91
C TYR A 221 -27.82 9.41 1.79
N TYR A 222 -28.20 10.43 1.05
CA TYR A 222 -29.59 10.76 0.76
C TYR A 222 -29.74 11.26 -0.67
N VAL A 223 -30.92 11.01 -1.23
CA VAL A 223 -31.35 11.52 -2.52
C VAL A 223 -32.43 12.57 -2.24
N THR A 224 -32.24 13.78 -2.74
CA THR A 224 -33.24 14.86 -2.65
C THR A 224 -34.22 14.79 -3.81
#